data_52647a4e665a4b380008549b95219dbd
#
_entry.id   52647a4e665a4b380008549b95219dbd
#
_cell.length_a   1.000
_cell.length_b   1.000
_cell.length_c   1.000
_cell.angle_alpha   90.00
_cell.angle_beta   90.00
_cell.angle_gamma   90.00
#
_symmetry.space_group_name_H-M   'P 1'
#
loop_
_entity.id
_entity.type
_entity.pdbx_description
1 polymer ?
#
loop_
_entity_poly.entity_id
_entity_poly.type
_entity_poly.pdbx_seq_one_letter_code
_entity_poly.pdbx_strand_id
1 'polypeptide(L)'
;TVDRGFNLGPLLSAMHHTRSYYVLALGHRDVRLYEGDRYRLRPVTLSGFPASMLETLRIDENLDSRELHPVAPAYMGHESKSYHSQYDVSLVDKARLEEFFRVVDHRLHHFLMSSHRPLILGGVSYELSLYRKVNTYPYLWPESIRRNLQDEPLQVIRDQAWATIAQGGTL
;
A
#
# COMPACT_ATOMS: atom_id res chain seq x y z
N THR A 1 15.53 6.77 26.58
CA THR A 1 15.32 6.64 25.13
C THR A 1 14.07 5.83 24.90
N VAL A 2 13.04 6.53 24.63
CA VAL A 2 11.78 5.89 24.32
C VAL A 2 11.90 5.29 22.94
N ASP A 3 12.22 4.05 22.92
CA ASP A 3 12.17 3.28 21.71
C ASP A 3 10.69 2.99 21.40
N ARG A 4 10.12 3.79 20.54
CA ARG A 4 8.74 3.63 20.10
C ARG A 4 8.61 2.51 19.07
N GLY A 5 9.16 1.36 19.35
CA GLY A 5 8.94 0.18 18.55
C GLY A 5 9.64 0.13 17.20
N PHE A 6 10.54 1.07 16.90
CA PHE A 6 11.39 0.97 15.73
C PHE A 6 12.72 0.32 16.10
N ASN A 7 12.73 -0.98 16.04
CA ASN A 7 13.99 -1.70 16.11
C ASN A 7 14.57 -1.78 14.70
N LEU A 8 15.49 -0.88 14.36
CA LEU A 8 16.18 -0.85 13.08
C LEU A 8 17.19 -1.99 12.93
N GLY A 9 17.55 -2.68 14.01
CA GLY A 9 18.52 -3.77 13.99
C GLY A 9 18.17 -4.88 13.00
N PRO A 10 16.95 -5.44 13.02
CA PRO A 10 16.54 -6.44 12.06
C PRO A 10 16.52 -5.94 10.62
N LEU A 11 16.12 -4.70 10.39
CA LEU A 11 16.12 -4.09 9.06
C LEU A 11 17.55 -3.92 8.51
N LEU A 12 18.45 -3.43 9.32
CA LEU A 12 19.85 -3.26 8.94
C LEU A 12 20.52 -4.61 8.67
N SER A 13 20.23 -5.60 9.48
CA SER A 13 20.71 -6.97 9.28
C SER A 13 20.21 -7.56 7.95
N ALA A 14 18.93 -7.40 7.65
CA ALA A 14 18.34 -7.86 6.40
C ALA A 14 18.99 -7.18 5.18
N MET A 15 19.30 -5.89 5.28
CA MET A 15 20.00 -5.15 4.23
C MET A 15 21.43 -5.63 4.01
N HIS A 16 22.15 -5.92 5.07
CA HIS A 16 23.53 -6.39 4.96
C HIS A 16 23.63 -7.73 4.26
N HIS A 17 22.68 -8.61 4.48
CA HIS A 17 22.69 -9.95 3.92
C HIS A 17 22.26 -10.01 2.46
N THR A 18 21.24 -9.27 2.07
CA THR A 18 20.64 -9.40 0.74
C THR A 18 20.81 -8.16 -0.13
N ARG A 19 20.99 -7.01 0.47
CA ARG A 19 21.02 -5.70 -0.21
C ARG A 19 19.82 -5.48 -1.14
N SER A 20 18.76 -6.20 -0.91
CA SER A 20 17.52 -6.12 -1.68
C SER A 20 16.37 -5.60 -0.82
N TYR A 21 15.40 -5.02 -1.50
CA TYR A 21 14.27 -4.37 -0.88
C TYR A 21 13.02 -4.53 -1.73
N TYR A 22 11.88 -4.20 -1.14
CA TYR A 22 10.63 -4.05 -1.87
C TYR A 22 10.20 -2.60 -1.88
N VAL A 23 9.53 -2.19 -2.95
CA VAL A 23 8.85 -0.90 -3.05
C VAL A 23 7.38 -1.14 -3.32
N LEU A 24 6.53 -0.58 -2.48
CA LEU A 24 5.10 -0.59 -2.67
C LEU A 24 4.66 0.79 -3.16
N ALA A 25 4.32 0.88 -4.43
CA ALA A 25 3.85 2.10 -5.06
C ALA A 25 2.34 2.22 -4.84
N LEU A 26 1.98 3.15 -3.96
CA LEU A 26 0.59 3.39 -3.59
C LEU A 26 -0.08 4.32 -4.60
N GLY A 27 -1.35 4.08 -4.85
CA GLY A 27 -2.19 4.93 -5.67
C GLY A 27 -3.65 4.76 -5.29
N HIS A 28 -4.49 5.69 -5.72
CA HIS A 28 -5.93 5.65 -5.46
C HIS A 28 -6.65 4.56 -6.25
N ARG A 29 -6.10 4.20 -7.40
CA ARG A 29 -6.73 3.25 -8.32
C ARG A 29 -6.08 1.88 -8.27
N ASP A 30 -4.78 1.85 -8.15
CA ASP A 30 -4.01 0.63 -8.12
C ASP A 30 -2.78 0.74 -7.22
N VAL A 31 -2.31 -0.41 -6.81
CA VAL A 31 -1.10 -0.56 -6.01
C VAL A 31 -0.19 -1.56 -6.70
N ARG A 32 1.08 -1.22 -6.82
CA ARG A 32 2.09 -2.05 -7.47
C ARG A 32 3.22 -2.37 -6.52
N LEU A 33 3.73 -3.58 -6.62
CA LEU A 33 4.88 -4.03 -5.85
C LEU A 33 6.07 -4.22 -6.76
N TYR A 34 7.22 -3.75 -6.31
CA TYR A 34 8.50 -3.93 -6.99
C TYR A 34 9.49 -4.58 -6.04
N GLU A 35 10.38 -5.40 -6.58
CA GLU A 35 11.56 -5.85 -5.86
C GLU A 35 12.81 -5.32 -6.53
N GLY A 36 13.81 -4.98 -5.75
CA GLY A 36 15.01 -4.42 -6.30
C GLY A 36 16.22 -4.52 -5.40
N ASP A 37 17.33 -4.17 -5.98
CA ASP A 37 18.58 -3.95 -5.31
C ASP A 37 19.19 -2.62 -5.78
N ARG A 38 20.46 -2.40 -5.51
CA ARG A 38 21.15 -1.19 -5.93
C ARG A 38 21.11 -0.96 -7.45
N TYR A 39 21.06 -2.04 -8.23
CA TYR A 39 21.27 -1.98 -9.69
C TYR A 39 20.00 -2.22 -10.49
N ARG A 40 19.06 -2.96 -9.95
CA ARG A 40 17.86 -3.41 -10.67
C ARG A 40 16.61 -3.19 -9.86
N LEU A 41 15.53 -2.91 -10.55
CA LEU A 41 14.17 -2.91 -10.02
C LEU A 41 13.27 -3.60 -11.02
N ARG A 42 12.43 -4.49 -10.54
CA ARG A 42 11.47 -5.20 -11.38
C ARG A 42 10.11 -5.31 -10.70
N PRO A 43 9.01 -5.28 -11.46
CA PRO A 43 7.70 -5.49 -10.88
C PRO A 43 7.55 -6.93 -10.38
N VAL A 44 6.85 -7.07 -9.27
CA VAL A 44 6.47 -8.36 -8.70
C VAL A 44 5.05 -8.68 -9.11
N THR A 45 4.86 -9.81 -9.78
CA THR A 45 3.54 -10.30 -10.17
C THR A 45 3.13 -11.43 -9.24
N LEU A 46 2.08 -11.20 -8.50
CA LEU A 46 1.47 -12.17 -7.61
C LEU A 46 -0.01 -12.31 -7.95
N SER A 47 -0.63 -13.36 -7.45
CA SER A 47 -2.08 -13.48 -7.50
C SER A 47 -2.72 -12.28 -6.81
N GLY A 48 -3.49 -11.49 -7.56
CA GLY A 48 -4.05 -10.25 -7.07
C GLY A 48 -3.12 -9.03 -7.10
N PHE A 49 -1.94 -9.13 -7.74
CA PHE A 49 -1.04 -8.01 -7.94
C PHE A 49 -0.55 -7.90 -9.38
N PRO A 50 -0.52 -6.70 -9.96
CA PRO A 50 -0.90 -5.41 -9.35
C PRO A 50 -2.36 -5.38 -8.91
N ALA A 51 -2.65 -4.74 -7.77
CA ALA A 51 -3.98 -4.72 -7.19
C ALA A 51 -4.75 -3.48 -7.63
N SER A 52 -5.91 -3.70 -8.22
CA SER A 52 -6.85 -2.64 -8.56
C SER A 52 -7.88 -2.47 -7.45
N MET A 53 -8.10 -1.23 -7.02
CA MET A 53 -9.08 -0.92 -5.99
C MET A 53 -10.49 -1.35 -6.41
N LEU A 54 -10.85 -1.09 -7.67
CA LEU A 54 -12.17 -1.41 -8.19
C LEU A 54 -12.44 -2.92 -8.18
N GLU A 55 -11.47 -3.72 -8.62
CA GLU A 55 -11.60 -5.17 -8.64
C GLU A 55 -11.57 -5.77 -7.24
N THR A 56 -10.69 -5.26 -6.40
CA THR A 56 -10.52 -5.74 -5.03
C THR A 56 -11.78 -5.55 -4.20
N LEU A 57 -12.37 -4.36 -4.23
CA LEU A 57 -13.56 -4.06 -3.46
C LEU A 57 -14.83 -4.70 -4.04
N ARG A 58 -14.89 -4.90 -5.35
CA ARG A 58 -16.01 -5.64 -5.97
C ARG A 58 -16.03 -7.11 -5.58
N ILE A 59 -14.88 -7.72 -5.45
CA ILE A 59 -14.79 -9.11 -5.02
C ILE A 59 -15.30 -9.23 -3.58
N ASP A 60 -14.94 -8.31 -2.73
CA ASP A 60 -15.38 -8.30 -1.33
C ASP A 60 -16.89 -8.02 -1.21
N GLU A 61 -17.41 -7.06 -1.96
CA GLU A 61 -18.86 -6.81 -2.00
C GLU A 61 -19.66 -8.03 -2.47
N ASN A 62 -19.12 -8.79 -3.42
CA ASN A 62 -19.75 -10.01 -3.88
C ASN A 62 -19.68 -11.16 -2.86
N LEU A 63 -18.68 -11.18 -2.01
CA LEU A 63 -18.59 -12.15 -0.93
C LEU A 63 -19.57 -11.80 0.19
N ASP A 64 -19.64 -10.56 0.56
CA ASP A 64 -20.58 -10.07 1.59
C ASP A 64 -22.04 -10.18 1.14
N SER A 65 -22.33 -9.96 -0.14
CA SER A 65 -23.69 -10.05 -0.66
C SER A 65 -24.21 -11.48 -0.77
N ARG A 66 -23.35 -12.48 -0.66
CA ARG A 66 -23.79 -13.89 -0.58
C ARG A 66 -24.27 -14.29 0.81
N GLU A 67 -23.84 -13.59 1.83
CA GLU A 67 -24.25 -13.84 3.21
C GLU A 67 -25.46 -13.00 3.63
N LEU A 68 -25.70 -11.91 2.96
CA LEU A 68 -26.84 -11.04 3.19
C LEU A 68 -27.76 -11.11 1.98
N HIS A 69 -28.90 -11.76 2.13
CA HIS A 69 -30.02 -11.50 1.25
C HIS A 69 -30.65 -10.16 1.65
N PRO A 70 -30.29 -9.07 1.01
CA PRO A 70 -31.09 -7.89 1.16
C PRO A 70 -32.31 -8.09 0.27
N VAL A 71 -33.44 -8.31 0.89
CA VAL A 71 -34.68 -7.88 0.27
C VAL A 71 -34.54 -6.37 0.17
N ALA A 72 -33.96 -5.91 -0.89
CA ALA A 72 -33.99 -4.50 -1.20
C ALA A 72 -35.43 -4.16 -1.55
N PRO A 73 -36.13 -3.35 -0.77
CA PRO A 73 -37.32 -2.75 -1.27
C PRO A 73 -36.89 -1.89 -2.44
N ALA A 74 -37.42 -2.23 -3.61
CA ALA A 74 -37.30 -1.40 -4.76
C ALA A 74 -37.98 -0.08 -4.50
N TYR A 75 -37.34 0.80 -3.79
CA TYR A 75 -37.75 2.18 -3.76
C TYR A 75 -37.05 2.93 -4.85
N MET A 76 -37.71 2.86 -5.98
CA MET A 76 -37.40 3.70 -7.10
C MET A 76 -37.68 5.15 -6.74
N GLY A 77 -36.65 5.94 -6.95
CA GLY A 77 -36.86 7.33 -7.29
C GLY A 77 -36.96 8.20 -6.09
N HIS A 78 -35.91 8.86 -5.94
CA HIS A 78 -36.04 10.32 -5.91
C HIS A 78 -34.70 10.86 -6.39
N GLU A 79 -34.80 11.75 -7.35
CA GLU A 79 -33.83 12.77 -7.58
C GLU A 79 -33.52 13.45 -6.25
N SER A 80 -32.75 12.83 -5.44
CA SER A 80 -32.08 13.56 -4.41
C SER A 80 -31.03 14.37 -5.15
N LYS A 81 -31.34 15.60 -5.38
CA LYS A 81 -30.31 16.64 -5.53
C LYS A 81 -29.51 16.57 -4.25
N SER A 82 -28.61 15.62 -4.22
CA SER A 82 -27.72 15.47 -3.11
C SER A 82 -26.75 16.62 -3.17
N TYR A 83 -27.02 17.60 -2.37
CA TYR A 83 -25.96 18.42 -1.82
C TYR A 83 -25.14 17.51 -0.90
N HIS A 84 -24.48 16.53 -1.49
CA HIS A 84 -23.38 15.91 -0.82
C HIS A 84 -22.31 16.96 -0.77
N SER A 85 -22.16 17.52 0.40
CA SER A 85 -21.01 18.34 0.65
C SER A 85 -19.78 17.55 0.20
N GLN A 86 -18.85 18.19 -0.46
CA GLN A 86 -17.56 17.59 -0.86
C GLN A 86 -16.89 16.86 0.29
N TYR A 87 -17.31 17.12 1.49
CA TYR A 87 -16.86 16.53 2.74
C TYR A 87 -17.29 15.06 2.91
N ASP A 88 -18.51 14.73 2.56
CA ASP A 88 -19.02 13.36 2.71
C ASP A 88 -18.43 12.42 1.67
N VAL A 89 -18.23 12.88 0.45
CA VAL A 89 -17.58 12.13 -0.62
C VAL A 89 -16.13 11.82 -0.25
N SER A 90 -15.41 12.78 0.33
CA SER A 90 -14.02 12.57 0.71
C SER A 90 -13.86 11.58 1.87
N LEU A 91 -14.81 11.52 2.80
CA LEU A 91 -14.80 10.55 3.89
C LEU A 91 -15.09 9.12 3.41
N VAL A 92 -16.02 8.97 2.48
CA VAL A 92 -16.33 7.67 1.86
C VAL A 92 -15.13 7.18 1.05
N ASP A 93 -14.51 8.05 0.29
CA ASP A 93 -13.32 7.71 -0.49
C ASP A 93 -12.15 7.32 0.41
N LYS A 94 -11.97 8.03 1.52
CA LYS A 94 -10.97 7.70 2.52
C LYS A 94 -11.20 6.32 3.14
N ALA A 95 -12.43 6.01 3.52
CA ALA A 95 -12.78 4.72 4.11
C ALA A 95 -12.55 3.58 3.10
N ARG A 96 -12.91 3.78 1.84
CA ARG A 96 -12.67 2.80 0.78
C ARG A 96 -11.19 2.60 0.51
N LEU A 97 -10.41 3.66 0.49
CA LEU A 97 -8.98 3.57 0.28
C LEU A 97 -8.30 2.87 1.45
N GLU A 98 -8.71 3.14 2.67
CA GLU A 98 -8.21 2.44 3.86
C GLU A 98 -8.52 0.95 3.81
N GLU A 99 -9.73 0.58 3.43
CA GLU A 99 -10.13 -0.81 3.25
C GLU A 99 -9.33 -1.50 2.15
N PHE A 100 -9.15 -0.82 1.02
CA PHE A 100 -8.32 -1.32 -0.05
C PHE A 100 -6.88 -1.59 0.42
N PHE A 101 -6.29 -0.67 1.15
CA PHE A 101 -4.94 -0.84 1.69
C PHE A 101 -4.85 -1.97 2.71
N ARG A 102 -5.90 -2.20 3.50
CA ARG A 102 -5.95 -3.37 4.39
C ARG A 102 -5.92 -4.68 3.63
N VAL A 103 -6.67 -4.77 2.55
CA VAL A 103 -6.67 -5.96 1.69
C VAL A 103 -5.31 -6.13 1.03
N VAL A 104 -4.69 -5.06 0.56
CA VAL A 104 -3.34 -5.08 0.00
C VAL A 104 -2.34 -5.60 1.02
N ASP A 105 -2.33 -5.05 2.22
CA ASP A 105 -1.46 -5.48 3.31
C ASP A 105 -1.65 -6.97 3.63
N HIS A 106 -2.88 -7.40 3.75
CA HIS A 106 -3.21 -8.80 4.03
C HIS A 106 -2.71 -9.75 2.93
N ARG A 107 -2.91 -9.39 1.67
CA ARG A 107 -2.44 -10.19 0.53
C ARG A 107 -0.92 -10.29 0.46
N LEU A 108 -0.24 -9.21 0.80
CA LEU A 108 1.22 -9.14 0.73
C LEU A 108 1.92 -9.75 1.93
N HIS A 109 1.25 -9.81 3.07
CA HIS A 109 1.89 -10.16 4.34
C HIS A 109 2.66 -11.48 4.27
N HIS A 110 2.02 -12.52 3.80
CA HIS A 110 2.64 -13.84 3.69
C HIS A 110 3.84 -13.85 2.75
N PHE A 111 3.70 -13.22 1.61
CA PHE A 111 4.78 -13.10 0.62
C PHE A 111 5.98 -12.32 1.18
N LEU A 112 5.73 -11.18 1.80
CA LEU A 112 6.78 -10.34 2.36
C LEU A 112 7.48 -11.02 3.55
N MET A 113 6.73 -11.71 4.38
CA MET A 113 7.29 -12.41 5.55
C MET A 113 8.22 -13.54 5.17
N SER A 114 8.09 -14.11 3.98
CA SER A 114 8.98 -15.19 3.52
C SER A 114 10.42 -14.73 3.27
N SER A 115 10.62 -13.46 2.99
CA SER A 115 11.94 -12.92 2.63
C SER A 115 12.55 -11.98 3.68
N HIS A 116 11.75 -11.41 4.57
CA HIS A 116 12.16 -10.45 5.60
C HIS A 116 12.91 -9.22 5.06
N ARG A 117 12.67 -8.84 3.82
CA ARG A 117 13.32 -7.67 3.21
C ARG A 117 12.61 -6.38 3.61
N PRO A 118 13.35 -5.25 3.67
CA PRO A 118 12.70 -3.96 3.94
C PRO A 118 11.69 -3.60 2.86
N LEU A 119 10.56 -3.07 3.29
CA LEU A 119 9.51 -2.56 2.43
C LEU A 119 9.50 -1.04 2.48
N ILE A 120 9.69 -0.40 1.34
CA ILE A 120 9.64 1.05 1.18
C ILE A 120 8.30 1.42 0.57
N LEU A 121 7.61 2.38 1.17
CA LEU A 121 6.39 2.93 0.60
C LEU A 121 6.70 4.10 -0.32
N GLY A 122 5.98 4.19 -1.41
CA GLY A 122 6.00 5.35 -2.31
C GLY A 122 4.59 5.82 -2.60
N GLY A 123 4.37 7.12 -2.50
CA GLY A 123 3.06 7.70 -2.73
C GLY A 123 2.99 9.12 -2.19
N VAL A 124 1.82 9.74 -2.34
CA VAL A 124 1.58 11.06 -1.77
C VAL A 124 1.35 10.94 -0.25
N SER A 125 1.56 12.03 0.47
CA SER A 125 1.54 12.04 1.93
C SER A 125 0.29 11.41 2.55
N TYR A 126 -0.85 11.66 1.96
CA TYR A 126 -2.12 11.13 2.38
C TYR A 126 -2.17 9.58 2.29
N GLU A 127 -1.76 9.05 1.16
CA GLU A 127 -1.71 7.60 0.94
C GLU A 127 -0.71 6.92 1.86
N LEU A 128 0.46 7.53 2.04
CA LEU A 128 1.50 7.03 2.94
C LEU A 128 1.00 6.92 4.38
N SER A 129 0.36 7.96 4.88
CA SER A 129 -0.20 7.98 6.24
C SER A 129 -1.25 6.88 6.42
N LEU A 130 -2.11 6.73 5.43
CA LEU A 130 -3.19 5.77 5.47
C LEU A 130 -2.67 4.33 5.43
N TYR A 131 -1.69 4.05 4.58
CA TYR A 131 -1.10 2.71 4.52
C TYR A 131 -0.34 2.36 5.80
N ARG A 132 0.41 3.30 6.38
CA ARG A 132 1.11 3.09 7.67
C ARG A 132 0.16 2.74 8.80
N LYS A 133 -1.04 3.27 8.77
CA LYS A 133 -2.08 2.98 9.75
C LYS A 133 -2.53 1.52 9.70
N VAL A 134 -2.63 0.93 8.50
CA VAL A 134 -3.13 -0.44 8.30
C VAL A 134 -2.04 -1.48 8.16
N ASN A 135 -0.79 -1.08 8.03
CA ASN A 135 0.33 -1.96 7.79
C ASN A 135 0.56 -2.93 8.96
N THR A 136 0.73 -4.20 8.64
CA THR A 136 1.08 -5.27 9.60
C THR A 136 2.48 -5.84 9.38
N TYR A 137 3.15 -5.46 8.29
CA TYR A 137 4.49 -5.96 8.00
C TYR A 137 5.53 -5.32 8.92
N PRO A 138 6.30 -6.12 9.69
CA PRO A 138 7.22 -5.57 10.69
C PRO A 138 8.48 -4.92 10.11
N TYR A 139 8.82 -5.21 8.86
CA TYR A 139 10.02 -4.68 8.20
C TYR A 139 9.70 -3.50 7.28
N LEU A 140 8.66 -2.75 7.58
CA LEU A 140 8.35 -1.50 6.89
C LEU A 140 9.44 -0.48 7.17
N TRP A 141 10.03 0.06 6.09
CA TRP A 141 11.08 1.07 6.22
C TRP A 141 10.49 2.37 6.80
N PRO A 142 11.19 3.02 7.75
CA PRO A 142 10.61 4.19 8.43
C PRO A 142 10.44 5.41 7.53
N GLU A 143 11.28 5.53 6.51
CA GLU A 143 11.16 6.61 5.53
C GLU A 143 10.46 6.14 4.27
N SER A 144 9.77 7.07 3.60
CA SER A 144 9.00 6.79 2.41
C SER A 144 9.42 7.71 1.26
N ILE A 145 9.15 7.27 0.05
CA ILE A 145 9.29 8.10 -1.15
C ILE A 145 8.02 8.94 -1.27
N ARG A 146 8.10 10.22 -0.95
CA ARG A 146 6.96 11.15 -0.94
C ARG A 146 6.66 11.69 -2.32
N ARG A 147 6.32 10.80 -3.22
CA ARG A 147 5.98 11.17 -4.58
C ARG A 147 5.12 10.07 -5.20
N ASN A 148 4.25 10.47 -6.13
CA ASN A 148 3.48 9.50 -6.91
C ASN A 148 4.42 8.71 -7.83
N LEU A 149 4.45 7.40 -7.68
CA LEU A 149 5.32 6.52 -8.46
C LEU A 149 4.59 5.82 -9.62
N GLN A 150 3.31 6.07 -9.81
CA GLN A 150 2.51 5.32 -10.78
C GLN A 150 3.01 5.49 -12.23
N ASP A 151 3.42 6.68 -12.58
CA ASP A 151 3.87 7.00 -13.94
C ASP A 151 5.40 7.16 -14.05
N GLU A 152 6.12 6.84 -12.99
CA GLU A 152 7.57 6.98 -12.99
C GLU A 152 8.26 5.78 -13.65
N PRO A 153 9.33 6.01 -14.42
CA PRO A 153 10.15 4.92 -14.94
C PRO A 153 10.77 4.10 -13.81
N LEU A 154 10.97 2.80 -14.05
CA LEU A 154 11.59 1.90 -13.07
C LEU A 154 12.92 2.41 -12.56
N GLN A 155 13.71 3.03 -13.43
CA GLN A 155 15.00 3.60 -13.09
C GLN A 155 14.90 4.70 -12.03
N VAL A 156 13.90 5.56 -12.16
CA VAL A 156 13.64 6.64 -11.20
C VAL A 156 13.21 6.07 -9.86
N ILE A 157 12.30 5.09 -9.88
CA ILE A 157 11.84 4.42 -8.65
C ILE A 157 13.02 3.74 -7.94
N ARG A 158 13.86 3.06 -8.69
CA ARG A 158 15.08 2.41 -8.16
C ARG A 158 16.00 3.41 -7.47
N ASP A 159 16.29 4.52 -8.13
CA ASP A 159 17.20 5.53 -7.60
C ASP A 159 16.64 6.18 -6.34
N GLN A 160 15.34 6.46 -6.31
CA GLN A 160 14.65 7.01 -5.14
C GLN A 160 14.63 6.01 -3.97
N ALA A 161 14.35 4.75 -4.25
CA ALA A 161 14.33 3.70 -3.24
C ALA A 161 15.72 3.48 -2.63
N TRP A 162 16.72 3.39 -3.48
CA TRP A 162 18.10 3.22 -3.00
C TRP A 162 18.56 4.41 -2.16
N ALA A 163 18.26 5.63 -2.58
CA ALA A 163 18.60 6.84 -1.81
C ALA A 163 17.89 6.85 -0.45
N THR A 164 16.66 6.42 -0.39
CA THR A 164 15.88 6.33 0.86
C THR A 164 16.53 5.34 1.84
N ILE A 165 16.94 4.18 1.36
CA ILE A 165 17.64 3.17 2.17
C ILE A 165 19.02 3.66 2.61
N ALA A 166 19.78 4.24 1.70
CA ALA A 166 21.13 4.70 1.98
C ALA A 166 21.15 5.83 3.02
N GLN A 167 20.19 6.71 2.99
CA GLN A 167 20.05 7.78 3.98
C GLN A 167 19.67 7.23 5.37
N GLY A 168 18.80 6.24 5.43
CA GLY A 168 18.39 5.60 6.67
C GLY A 168 19.47 4.69 7.27
N GLY A 169 20.41 4.22 6.47
CA GLY A 169 21.50 3.37 6.90
C GLY A 169 22.77 4.11 7.36
N THR A 170 22.80 5.42 7.19
CA THR A 170 23.94 6.23 7.60
C THR A 170 23.73 6.75 9.03
N LEU A 171 23.92 5.88 9.94
CA LEU A 171 24.07 6.27 11.35
C LEU A 171 25.47 5.97 11.80
#